data_a3f7433077da073a0f7ac710d3fa0a47
#
_entry.id   a3f7433077da073a0f7ac710d3fa0a47
#
_cell.length_a   1.000
_cell.length_b   1.000
_cell.length_c   1.000
_cell.angle_alpha   90.00
_cell.angle_beta   90.00
_cell.angle_gamma   90.00
#
_symmetry.space_group_name_H-M   'P 1'
#
loop_
_entity.id
_entity.type
_entity.pdbx_description
1 polymer ?
#
loop_
_entity_poly.entity_id
_entity_poly.type
_entity_poly.pdbx_seq_one_letter_code
_entity_poly.pdbx_strand_id
1 'polypeptide(L)'
;MIGCHGMPVDALFINSGILGQRTFAEFVRGAFKDTVDGVRVTQTLVTDDLTPAERAMRFALCLPLWPSGAAGPRNLDFHRYRCELNAGLLARNRLRRLERAGRTFGVLHFHRQPTAYASLDVMRRIPSIVSIDSTQRCVLQHSRSRLETRSYGPNVRRDGAIFRAARLIVSTSDWAARAVRQDYPDCATDTIVMANPVPLPPASGAWIAERHERARQGATPRLLFVGGDFPRKGGFDLLDVWARARFHERAALDIMTNWPIDAGVLPPGVTLHRGITTHTEAWHALWRAADIFVLPTRDEAFGIVYQEAGAAGLPAIGTRMNAVPEIVRDDETGILVMPGNQAELARAIETLRASPDLRRDMGTRGRTFIEASADPERYRRDLAAAIRRVAGR
;
A
#
# COMPACT_ATOMS: atom_id res chain seq x y z
N MET A 1 -19.13 -3.05 41.09
CA MET A 1 -18.32 -1.86 40.76
C MET A 1 -18.74 -1.41 39.35
N ILE A 2 -19.56 -0.36 39.29
CA ILE A 2 -20.02 0.25 38.02
C ILE A 2 -18.82 1.07 37.54
N GLY A 3 -18.12 0.55 36.49
CA GLY A 3 -16.99 1.23 35.90
C GLY A 3 -17.45 2.57 35.31
N CYS A 4 -16.79 3.66 35.68
CA CYS A 4 -16.93 4.95 35.02
C CYS A 4 -16.58 4.79 33.55
N HIS A 5 -17.57 4.55 32.70
CA HIS A 5 -17.42 4.64 31.26
C HIS A 5 -17.28 6.12 30.90
N GLY A 6 -16.07 6.64 30.91
CA GLY A 6 -15.78 7.96 30.38
C GLY A 6 -16.33 8.08 28.95
N MET A 7 -16.74 9.29 28.52
CA MET A 7 -17.20 9.52 27.15
C MET A 7 -16.16 8.99 26.14
N PRO A 8 -16.59 8.36 25.04
CA PRO A 8 -15.70 7.84 24.04
C PRO A 8 -14.80 8.94 23.45
N VAL A 9 -13.60 8.59 23.02
CA VAL A 9 -12.72 9.48 22.27
C VAL A 9 -13.24 9.59 20.85
N ASP A 10 -13.69 10.78 20.45
CA ASP A 10 -14.05 11.04 19.07
C ASP A 10 -12.78 11.34 18.25
N ALA A 11 -12.48 10.48 17.29
CA ALA A 11 -11.34 10.63 16.38
C ALA A 11 -11.80 10.89 14.94
N LEU A 12 -11.11 11.79 14.23
CA LEU A 12 -11.31 12.00 12.81
C LEU A 12 -10.19 11.32 12.01
N PHE A 13 -10.54 10.35 11.18
CA PHE A 13 -9.64 9.67 10.27
C PHE A 13 -9.72 10.32 8.87
N ILE A 14 -8.63 10.95 8.44
CA ILE A 14 -8.53 11.68 7.18
C ILE A 14 -7.70 10.88 6.19
N ASN A 15 -8.33 10.38 5.13
CA ASN A 15 -7.71 9.56 4.10
C ASN A 15 -7.71 10.26 2.74
N SER A 16 -6.68 10.08 1.94
CA SER A 16 -6.59 10.70 0.61
C SER A 16 -7.60 10.15 -0.40
N GLY A 17 -8.02 8.89 -0.25
CA GLY A 17 -8.95 8.23 -1.17
C GLY A 17 -8.34 7.82 -2.51
N ILE A 18 -7.01 7.79 -2.63
CA ILE A 18 -6.30 7.45 -3.88
C ILE A 18 -5.84 5.98 -3.84
N LEU A 19 -6.04 5.23 -4.94
CA LEU A 19 -5.55 3.84 -5.13
C LEU A 19 -5.87 2.91 -3.95
N GLY A 20 -4.93 2.06 -3.53
CA GLY A 20 -5.09 1.10 -2.42
C GLY A 20 -5.51 1.70 -1.07
N GLN A 21 -5.48 3.03 -0.93
CA GLN A 21 -5.98 3.71 0.26
C GLN A 21 -7.51 3.70 0.37
N ARG A 22 -8.26 3.47 -0.73
CA ARG A 22 -9.72 3.26 -0.65
C ARG A 22 -10.05 1.96 0.05
N THR A 23 -9.37 0.87 -0.28
CA THR A 23 -9.54 -0.42 0.39
C THR A 23 -9.26 -0.32 1.89
N PHE A 24 -8.17 0.38 2.25
CA PHE A 24 -7.86 0.64 3.66
C PHE A 24 -8.92 1.51 4.34
N ALA A 25 -9.45 2.52 3.65
CA ALA A 25 -10.53 3.36 4.16
C ALA A 25 -11.84 2.56 4.38
N GLU A 26 -12.16 1.64 3.48
CA GLU A 26 -13.31 0.74 3.62
C GLU A 26 -13.14 -0.18 4.82
N PHE A 27 -11.93 -0.72 5.01
CA PHE A 27 -11.60 -1.48 6.22
C PHE A 27 -11.83 -0.66 7.49
N VAL A 28 -11.26 0.56 7.59
CA VAL A 28 -11.43 1.42 8.78
C VAL A 28 -12.91 1.72 9.03
N ARG A 29 -13.69 1.99 7.98
CA ARG A 29 -15.14 2.24 8.08
C ARG A 29 -15.88 1.03 8.66
N GLY A 30 -15.56 -0.17 8.19
CA GLY A 30 -16.14 -1.41 8.69
C GLY A 30 -15.72 -1.72 10.13
N ALA A 31 -14.42 -1.60 10.41
CA ALA A 31 -13.81 -1.91 11.70
C ALA A 31 -14.29 -1.00 12.85
N PHE A 32 -14.62 0.26 12.53
CA PHE A 32 -15.09 1.26 13.50
C PHE A 32 -16.54 1.71 13.21
N LYS A 33 -17.37 0.83 12.66
CA LYS A 33 -18.80 1.08 12.49
C LYS A 33 -19.45 1.43 13.83
N ASP A 34 -19.03 0.75 14.88
CA ASP A 34 -19.44 0.98 16.26
C ASP A 34 -18.27 1.54 17.09
N THR A 35 -18.55 1.96 18.32
CA THR A 35 -17.50 2.36 19.27
C THR A 35 -16.64 1.15 19.64
N VAL A 36 -15.33 1.24 19.46
CA VAL A 36 -14.36 0.19 19.75
C VAL A 36 -13.45 0.63 20.88
N ASP A 37 -13.41 -0.13 21.96
CA ASP A 37 -12.57 0.16 23.13
C ASP A 37 -12.64 1.62 23.60
N GLY A 38 -13.82 2.22 23.59
CA GLY A 38 -14.02 3.62 23.97
C GLY A 38 -13.56 4.64 22.91
N VAL A 39 -13.35 4.22 21.66
CA VAL A 39 -13.01 5.10 20.52
C VAL A 39 -14.13 5.07 19.48
N ARG A 40 -14.57 6.25 19.06
CA ARG A 40 -15.48 6.44 17.93
C ARG A 40 -14.70 7.10 16.79
N VAL A 41 -14.71 6.49 15.61
CA VAL A 41 -14.02 7.03 14.43
C VAL A 41 -15.02 7.61 13.44
N THR A 42 -14.85 8.89 13.12
CA THR A 42 -15.45 9.51 11.95
C THR A 42 -14.43 9.50 10.84
N GLN A 43 -14.81 9.04 9.66
CA GLN A 43 -13.89 8.96 8.51
C GLN A 43 -14.27 9.95 7.41
N THR A 44 -13.29 10.56 6.77
CA THR A 44 -13.47 11.36 5.56
C THR A 44 -12.43 11.02 4.49
N LEU A 45 -12.87 10.98 3.24
CA LEU A 45 -12.03 10.84 2.06
C LEU A 45 -11.89 12.21 1.40
N VAL A 46 -10.67 12.69 1.21
CA VAL A 46 -10.44 14.06 0.70
C VAL A 46 -10.82 14.23 -0.77
N THR A 47 -10.92 13.12 -1.50
CA THR A 47 -11.28 13.13 -2.94
C THR A 47 -12.77 13.03 -3.21
N ASP A 48 -13.59 12.70 -2.20
CA ASP A 48 -15.03 12.55 -2.36
C ASP A 48 -15.76 13.89 -2.25
N ASP A 49 -16.91 14.04 -2.89
CA ASP A 49 -17.80 15.21 -2.82
C ASP A 49 -17.08 16.57 -2.95
N LEU A 50 -16.19 16.70 -3.93
CA LEU A 50 -15.50 17.95 -4.18
C LEU A 50 -16.46 19.02 -4.71
N THR A 51 -16.43 20.21 -4.11
CA THR A 51 -17.13 21.38 -4.66
C THR A 51 -16.54 21.79 -6.00
N PRO A 52 -17.26 22.60 -6.83
CA PRO A 52 -16.70 23.14 -8.06
C PRO A 52 -15.38 23.89 -7.85
N ALA A 53 -15.26 24.69 -6.79
CA ALA A 53 -14.04 25.40 -6.44
C ALA A 53 -12.88 24.46 -6.08
N GLU A 54 -13.16 23.36 -5.35
CA GLU A 54 -12.14 22.34 -5.03
C GLU A 54 -11.71 21.55 -6.26
N ARG A 55 -12.61 21.28 -7.20
CA ARG A 55 -12.25 20.68 -8.50
C ARG A 55 -11.34 21.60 -9.30
N ALA A 56 -11.67 22.90 -9.38
CA ALA A 56 -10.85 23.89 -10.05
C ALA A 56 -9.46 24.03 -9.40
N MET A 57 -9.39 24.10 -8.06
CA MET A 57 -8.15 24.15 -7.30
C MET A 57 -7.29 22.88 -7.57
N ARG A 58 -7.90 21.71 -7.55
CA ARG A 58 -7.22 20.45 -7.85
C ARG A 58 -6.66 20.44 -9.26
N PHE A 59 -7.46 20.87 -10.24
CA PHE A 59 -7.01 20.99 -11.62
C PHE A 59 -5.80 21.92 -11.73
N ALA A 60 -5.88 23.13 -11.17
CA ALA A 60 -4.80 24.12 -11.24
C ALA A 60 -3.51 23.63 -10.54
N LEU A 61 -3.62 23.05 -9.33
CA LEU A 61 -2.46 22.60 -8.57
C LEU A 61 -1.85 21.30 -9.09
N CYS A 62 -2.64 20.41 -9.68
CA CYS A 62 -2.16 19.11 -10.16
C CYS A 62 -1.93 19.08 -11.68
N LEU A 63 -2.07 20.21 -12.39
CA LEU A 63 -1.69 20.31 -13.80
C LEU A 63 -0.15 20.20 -13.92
N PRO A 64 0.39 19.23 -14.68
CA PRO A 64 1.80 19.18 -14.95
C PRO A 64 2.18 20.37 -15.88
N LEU A 65 3.09 21.22 -15.42
CA LEU A 65 3.57 22.39 -16.19
C LEU A 65 4.77 22.04 -17.05
N TRP A 66 5.37 20.87 -16.84
CA TRP A 66 6.49 20.38 -17.60
C TRP A 66 6.14 19.09 -18.33
N PRO A 67 6.46 18.97 -19.64
CA PRO A 67 6.12 17.77 -20.40
C PRO A 67 6.73 16.51 -19.80
N SER A 68 5.92 15.47 -19.70
CA SER A 68 6.41 14.14 -19.36
C SER A 68 7.23 13.61 -20.54
N GLY A 69 8.52 13.35 -20.33
CA GLY A 69 9.32 12.63 -21.32
C GLY A 69 9.06 11.13 -21.30
N ALA A 70 9.63 10.38 -22.24
CA ALA A 70 9.55 8.92 -22.31
C ALA A 70 9.94 8.20 -20.99
N ALA A 71 10.63 8.88 -20.10
CA ALA A 71 11.07 8.42 -18.78
C ALA A 71 10.14 8.84 -17.63
N GLY A 72 8.92 9.31 -17.91
CA GLY A 72 7.94 9.76 -16.92
C GLY A 72 8.09 11.25 -16.51
N PRO A 73 7.15 11.76 -15.69
CA PRO A 73 7.16 13.15 -15.27
C PRO A 73 8.38 13.45 -14.39
N ARG A 74 9.07 14.55 -14.69
CA ARG A 74 10.11 15.11 -13.83
C ARG A 74 9.47 16.11 -12.88
N ASN A 75 9.88 16.11 -11.61
CA ASN A 75 9.34 17.02 -10.60
C ASN A 75 9.93 18.45 -10.68
N LEU A 76 10.40 18.90 -11.85
CA LEU A 76 11.10 20.19 -12.00
C LEU A 76 10.22 21.42 -11.75
N ASP A 77 8.90 21.27 -11.91
CA ASP A 77 7.88 22.29 -11.66
C ASP A 77 7.25 22.18 -10.27
N PHE A 78 7.86 21.45 -9.35
CA PHE A 78 7.31 21.13 -8.02
C PHE A 78 5.94 20.42 -8.08
N HIS A 79 5.65 19.71 -9.15
CA HIS A 79 4.37 19.07 -9.37
C HIS A 79 3.93 18.21 -8.17
N ARG A 80 4.85 17.38 -7.63
CA ARG A 80 4.56 16.56 -6.46
C ARG A 80 4.16 17.41 -5.25
N TYR A 81 4.91 18.48 -4.95
CA TYR A 81 4.58 19.37 -3.84
C TYR A 81 3.20 20.01 -4.02
N ARG A 82 2.88 20.49 -5.22
CA ARG A 82 1.59 21.09 -5.54
C ARG A 82 0.43 20.09 -5.37
N CYS A 83 0.60 18.85 -5.84
CA CYS A 83 -0.41 17.80 -5.67
C CYS A 83 -0.61 17.43 -4.20
N GLU A 84 0.47 17.32 -3.43
CA GLU A 84 0.40 16.99 -2.00
C GLU A 84 -0.16 18.16 -1.17
N LEU A 85 0.17 19.40 -1.54
CA LEU A 85 -0.44 20.59 -0.95
C LEU A 85 -1.95 20.63 -1.22
N ASN A 86 -2.39 20.31 -2.45
CA ASN A 86 -3.79 20.18 -2.79
C ASN A 86 -4.50 19.16 -1.88
N ALA A 87 -3.92 17.97 -1.67
CA ALA A 87 -4.48 16.97 -0.76
C ALA A 87 -4.64 17.52 0.67
N GLY A 88 -3.62 18.25 1.16
CA GLY A 88 -3.67 18.91 2.46
C GLY A 88 -4.74 19.99 2.56
N LEU A 89 -4.91 20.82 1.52
CA LEU A 89 -5.96 21.85 1.48
C LEU A 89 -7.36 21.23 1.47
N LEU A 90 -7.57 20.17 0.69
CA LEU A 90 -8.84 19.43 0.68
C LEU A 90 -9.13 18.83 2.06
N ALA A 91 -8.13 18.20 2.69
CA ALA A 91 -8.25 17.65 4.05
C ALA A 91 -8.64 18.75 5.05
N ARG A 92 -7.99 19.91 4.98
CA ARG A 92 -8.30 21.08 5.83
C ARG A 92 -9.71 21.58 5.63
N ASN A 93 -10.19 21.65 4.38
CA ASN A 93 -11.55 22.06 4.07
C ASN A 93 -12.59 21.06 4.62
N ARG A 94 -12.30 19.75 4.55
CA ARG A 94 -13.16 18.73 5.16
C ARG A 94 -13.27 18.91 6.66
N LEU A 95 -12.15 19.08 7.36
CA LEU A 95 -12.15 19.32 8.79
C LEU A 95 -12.97 20.56 9.13
N ARG A 96 -12.75 21.69 8.46
CA ARG A 96 -13.51 22.94 8.68
C ARG A 96 -15.02 22.77 8.46
N ARG A 97 -15.44 21.96 7.48
CA ARG A 97 -16.87 21.67 7.27
C ARG A 97 -17.47 20.90 8.44
N LEU A 98 -16.74 19.90 8.96
CA LEU A 98 -17.17 19.13 10.12
C LEU A 98 -17.23 20.00 11.38
N GLU A 99 -16.23 20.86 11.60
CA GLU A 99 -16.23 21.82 12.71
C GLU A 99 -17.42 22.81 12.64
N ARG A 100 -17.72 23.35 11.44
CA ARG A 100 -18.89 24.21 11.21
C ARG A 100 -20.23 23.49 11.42
N ALA A 101 -20.26 22.18 11.21
CA ALA A 101 -21.41 21.33 11.52
C ALA A 101 -21.48 20.94 13.01
N GLY A 102 -20.69 21.59 13.89
CA GLY A 102 -20.70 21.37 15.34
C GLY A 102 -19.95 20.10 15.79
N ARG A 103 -19.17 19.45 14.89
CA ARG A 103 -18.40 18.26 15.25
C ARG A 103 -17.08 18.68 15.90
N THR A 104 -16.73 18.03 16.99
CA THR A 104 -15.45 18.19 17.69
C THR A 104 -14.72 16.86 17.74
N PHE A 105 -13.40 16.90 17.71
CA PHE A 105 -12.56 15.70 17.71
C PHE A 105 -11.46 15.83 18.76
N GLY A 106 -11.27 14.79 19.55
CA GLY A 106 -10.18 14.70 20.53
C GLY A 106 -8.85 14.27 19.89
N VAL A 107 -8.90 13.56 18.75
CA VAL A 107 -7.72 13.10 18.01
C VAL A 107 -7.96 13.23 16.51
N LEU A 108 -6.94 13.67 15.77
CA LEU A 108 -6.91 13.61 14.31
C LEU A 108 -5.96 12.51 13.85
N HIS A 109 -6.37 11.72 12.87
CA HIS A 109 -5.51 10.74 12.21
C HIS A 109 -5.37 11.09 10.74
N PHE A 110 -4.20 11.53 10.35
CA PHE A 110 -3.84 11.81 8.96
C PHE A 110 -3.23 10.55 8.32
N HIS A 111 -3.98 9.93 7.43
CA HIS A 111 -3.48 8.77 6.69
C HIS A 111 -2.65 9.24 5.51
N ARG A 112 -1.32 9.14 5.66
CA ARG A 112 -0.21 9.71 4.89
C ARG A 112 -0.01 11.22 5.09
N GLN A 113 1.26 11.62 5.03
CA GLN A 113 1.74 13.00 5.26
C GLN A 113 1.00 14.05 4.42
N PRO A 114 0.70 13.82 3.10
CA PRO A 114 0.06 14.83 2.27
C PRO A 114 -1.27 15.35 2.83
N THR A 115 -2.05 14.52 3.52
CA THR A 115 -3.32 14.94 4.11
C THR A 115 -3.14 15.94 5.28
N ALA A 116 -1.95 16.00 5.88
CA ALA A 116 -1.59 16.92 6.94
C ALA A 116 -0.94 18.23 6.45
N TYR A 117 -0.59 18.37 5.16
CA TYR A 117 0.22 19.47 4.63
C TYR A 117 -0.30 20.87 4.96
N ALA A 118 -1.60 21.07 5.03
CA ALA A 118 -2.23 22.35 5.33
C ALA A 118 -2.77 22.46 6.78
N SER A 119 -2.39 21.54 7.69
CA SER A 119 -3.01 21.41 9.01
C SER A 119 -2.05 21.50 10.20
N LEU A 120 -0.82 21.99 10.01
CA LEU A 120 0.18 22.10 11.09
C LEU A 120 -0.29 22.92 12.29
N ASP A 121 -1.05 24.01 12.06
CA ASP A 121 -1.65 24.83 13.11
C ASP A 121 -2.72 24.07 13.92
N VAL A 122 -3.45 23.17 13.26
CA VAL A 122 -4.44 22.30 13.94
C VAL A 122 -3.76 21.22 14.74
N MET A 123 -2.71 20.59 14.17
CA MET A 123 -1.95 19.52 14.83
C MET A 123 -1.30 20.00 16.14
N ARG A 124 -1.02 21.30 16.28
CA ARG A 124 -0.55 21.90 17.54
C ARG A 124 -1.64 22.04 18.61
N ARG A 125 -2.92 22.08 18.21
CA ARG A 125 -4.08 22.24 19.09
C ARG A 125 -4.78 20.94 19.41
N ILE A 126 -4.89 20.05 18.40
CA ILE A 126 -5.55 18.75 18.51
C ILE A 126 -4.48 17.67 18.36
N PRO A 127 -4.31 16.79 19.36
CA PRO A 127 -3.39 15.67 19.28
C PRO A 127 -3.59 14.88 18.00
N SER A 128 -2.51 14.59 17.29
CA SER A 128 -2.60 14.02 15.93
C SER A 128 -1.70 12.81 15.75
N ILE A 129 -2.22 11.81 15.02
CA ILE A 129 -1.51 10.64 14.52
C ILE A 129 -1.25 10.86 13.03
N VAL A 130 -0.09 10.46 12.54
CA VAL A 130 0.24 10.45 11.11
C VAL A 130 0.67 9.06 10.71
N SER A 131 -0.06 8.41 9.78
CA SER A 131 0.37 7.14 9.19
C SER A 131 1.25 7.36 7.96
N ILE A 132 2.25 6.50 7.80
CA ILE A 132 3.21 6.57 6.69
C ILE A 132 3.53 5.18 6.13
N ASP A 133 3.88 5.14 4.85
CA ASP A 133 4.48 3.98 4.17
C ASP A 133 5.92 4.25 3.73
N SER A 134 6.33 5.52 3.67
CA SER A 134 7.67 5.98 3.30
C SER A 134 7.86 7.45 3.70
N THR A 135 9.07 7.97 3.59
CA THR A 135 9.38 9.40 3.71
C THR A 135 9.61 10.03 2.34
N GLN A 136 9.51 11.36 2.24
CA GLN A 136 9.87 12.05 1.00
C GLN A 136 11.36 11.94 0.65
N ARG A 137 12.23 11.65 1.63
CA ARG A 137 13.64 11.35 1.35
C ARG A 137 13.83 10.01 0.66
N CYS A 138 13.01 9.00 0.97
CA CYS A 138 13.04 7.72 0.25
C CYS A 138 12.75 7.91 -1.24
N VAL A 139 11.84 8.84 -1.59
CA VAL A 139 11.51 9.16 -2.99
C VAL A 139 12.71 9.77 -3.73
N LEU A 140 13.58 10.51 -3.03
CA LEU A 140 14.77 11.13 -3.64
C LEU A 140 15.78 10.11 -4.18
N GLN A 141 15.77 8.87 -3.70
CA GLN A 141 16.65 7.81 -4.19
C GLN A 141 16.42 7.51 -5.68
N HIS A 142 15.25 7.88 -6.21
CA HIS A 142 14.88 7.72 -7.63
C HIS A 142 15.05 9.01 -8.44
N SER A 143 15.59 10.06 -7.84
CA SER A 143 15.85 11.33 -8.52
C SER A 143 16.97 11.19 -9.56
N ARG A 144 16.73 11.73 -10.75
CA ARG A 144 17.62 11.60 -11.92
C ARG A 144 18.63 12.74 -12.07
N SER A 145 18.50 13.78 -11.26
CA SER A 145 19.39 14.93 -11.32
C SER A 145 19.39 15.74 -10.02
N ARG A 146 20.47 16.54 -9.81
CA ARG A 146 20.55 17.45 -8.67
C ARG A 146 19.43 18.50 -8.66
N LEU A 147 18.96 18.93 -9.83
CA LEU A 147 17.86 19.88 -9.94
C LEU A 147 16.53 19.24 -9.50
N GLU A 148 16.27 18.01 -9.96
CA GLU A 148 15.11 17.23 -9.54
C GLU A 148 15.14 16.98 -8.03
N THR A 149 16.29 16.58 -7.47
CA THR A 149 16.47 16.42 -6.01
C THR A 149 16.10 17.70 -5.26
N ARG A 150 16.54 18.88 -5.74
CA ARG A 150 16.21 20.16 -5.12
C ARG A 150 14.70 20.47 -5.17
N SER A 151 14.01 20.05 -6.23
CA SER A 151 12.57 20.27 -6.40
C SER A 151 11.71 19.56 -5.35
N TYR A 152 12.23 18.49 -4.72
CA TYR A 152 11.60 17.82 -3.57
C TYR A 152 11.86 18.50 -2.22
N GLY A 153 12.72 19.50 -2.16
CA GLY A 153 13.06 20.18 -0.92
C GLY A 153 11.85 20.66 -0.09
N PRO A 154 10.81 21.26 -0.71
CA PRO A 154 9.59 21.63 0.01
C PRO A 154 8.86 20.45 0.64
N ASN A 155 8.79 19.30 -0.06
CA ASN A 155 8.17 18.08 0.45
C ASN A 155 8.93 17.55 1.67
N VAL A 156 10.27 17.45 1.58
CA VAL A 156 11.12 16.99 2.69
C VAL A 156 10.97 17.88 3.93
N ARG A 157 11.00 19.21 3.73
CA ARG A 157 10.79 20.15 4.85
C ARG A 157 9.39 20.00 5.48
N ARG A 158 8.38 19.77 4.65
CA ARG A 158 7.00 19.61 5.11
C ARG A 158 6.84 18.32 5.89
N ASP A 159 7.41 17.21 5.43
CA ASP A 159 7.42 15.94 6.19
C ASP A 159 8.02 16.14 7.59
N GLY A 160 9.21 16.75 7.68
CA GLY A 160 9.84 17.01 8.97
C GLY A 160 8.98 17.88 9.90
N ALA A 161 8.29 18.89 9.36
CA ALA A 161 7.39 19.73 10.15
C ALA A 161 6.16 18.95 10.64
N ILE A 162 5.61 18.06 9.82
CA ILE A 162 4.47 17.21 10.16
C ILE A 162 4.87 16.18 11.21
N PHE A 163 6.01 15.52 11.05
CA PHE A 163 6.48 14.51 12.01
C PHE A 163 6.72 15.13 13.40
N ARG A 164 7.33 16.32 13.48
CA ARG A 164 7.51 17.04 14.75
C ARG A 164 6.20 17.55 15.38
N ALA A 165 5.16 17.79 14.56
CA ALA A 165 3.85 18.24 15.06
C ALA A 165 2.95 17.06 15.48
N ALA A 166 3.21 15.85 15.02
CA ALA A 166 2.49 14.65 15.38
C ALA A 166 2.78 14.25 16.83
N ARG A 167 1.80 13.64 17.50
CA ARG A 167 1.98 12.99 18.81
C ARG A 167 2.44 11.55 18.66
N LEU A 168 2.09 10.94 17.52
CA LEU A 168 2.45 9.56 17.20
C LEU A 168 2.58 9.41 15.68
N ILE A 169 3.60 8.69 15.24
CA ILE A 169 3.74 8.24 13.86
C ILE A 169 3.42 6.74 13.82
N VAL A 170 2.52 6.35 12.92
CA VAL A 170 2.21 4.94 12.63
C VAL A 170 2.84 4.58 11.29
N SER A 171 3.83 3.72 11.31
CA SER A 171 4.53 3.25 10.12
C SER A 171 3.99 1.89 9.68
N THR A 172 3.86 1.65 8.39
CA THR A 172 3.43 0.34 7.86
C THR A 172 4.52 -0.73 7.95
N SER A 173 5.80 -0.33 8.17
CA SER A 173 6.96 -1.23 8.17
C SER A 173 8.07 -0.70 9.07
N ASP A 174 8.96 -1.59 9.48
CA ASP A 174 10.21 -1.21 10.16
C ASP A 174 11.13 -0.40 9.25
N TRP A 175 11.14 -0.68 7.95
CA TRP A 175 11.89 0.10 6.97
C TRP A 175 11.46 1.57 6.97
N ALA A 176 10.16 1.86 6.88
CA ALA A 176 9.67 3.22 6.90
C ALA A 176 9.86 3.90 8.29
N ALA A 177 9.74 3.14 9.38
CA ALA A 177 10.04 3.64 10.72
C ALA A 177 11.53 4.00 10.89
N ARG A 178 12.44 3.17 10.37
CA ARG A 178 13.89 3.49 10.33
C ARG A 178 14.16 4.73 9.49
N ALA A 179 13.50 4.88 8.33
CA ALA A 179 13.63 6.05 7.48
C ALA A 179 13.24 7.34 8.21
N VAL A 180 12.17 7.35 9.03
CA VAL A 180 11.83 8.53 9.86
C VAL A 180 12.98 8.88 10.77
N ARG A 181 13.53 7.92 11.52
CA ARG A 181 14.62 8.16 12.48
C ARG A 181 15.92 8.63 11.81
N GLN A 182 16.24 8.08 10.63
CA GLN A 182 17.46 8.41 9.88
C GLN A 182 17.34 9.74 9.13
N ASP A 183 16.21 9.97 8.48
CA ASP A 183 16.00 11.12 7.61
C ASP A 183 15.64 12.39 8.37
N TYR A 184 15.06 12.25 9.57
CA TYR A 184 14.56 13.34 10.41
C TYR A 184 15.03 13.16 11.86
N PRO A 185 16.35 13.21 12.12
CA PRO A 185 16.92 12.92 13.45
C PRO A 185 16.44 13.90 14.53
N ASP A 186 15.98 15.09 14.15
CA ASP A 186 15.41 16.08 15.06
C ASP A 186 13.96 15.75 15.47
N CYS A 187 13.38 14.66 14.92
CA CYS A 187 12.03 14.24 15.25
C CYS A 187 12.06 13.29 16.44
N ALA A 188 11.66 13.80 17.61
CA ALA A 188 11.51 13.01 18.84
C ALA A 188 10.16 12.30 18.96
N THR A 189 9.31 12.36 17.94
CA THR A 189 7.98 11.76 17.96
C THR A 189 8.06 10.24 17.93
N ASP A 190 7.36 9.59 18.86
CA ASP A 190 7.25 8.14 18.88
C ASP A 190 6.75 7.58 17.56
N THR A 191 7.39 6.51 17.13
CA THR A 191 7.01 5.79 15.91
C THR A 191 6.75 4.33 16.27
N ILE A 192 5.53 3.87 15.98
CA ILE A 192 5.13 2.46 16.12
C ILE A 192 4.93 1.85 14.74
N VAL A 193 5.13 0.54 14.64
CA VAL A 193 4.91 -0.21 13.39
C VAL A 193 3.58 -0.94 13.48
N MET A 194 2.71 -0.69 12.51
CA MET A 194 1.44 -1.36 12.33
C MET A 194 1.28 -1.66 10.84
N ALA A 195 1.56 -2.91 10.45
CA ALA A 195 1.36 -3.34 9.07
C ALA A 195 -0.11 -3.16 8.65
N ASN A 196 -0.33 -2.82 7.38
CA ASN A 196 -1.70 -2.69 6.87
C ASN A 196 -2.46 -4.01 7.07
N PRO A 197 -3.70 -3.96 7.56
CA PRO A 197 -4.51 -5.16 7.73
C PRO A 197 -4.95 -5.70 6.36
N VAL A 198 -4.93 -7.00 6.21
CA VAL A 198 -5.41 -7.67 5.01
C VAL A 198 -6.41 -8.74 5.42
N PRO A 199 -7.69 -8.60 5.03
CA PRO A 199 -8.66 -9.64 5.27
C PRO A 199 -8.29 -10.90 4.48
N LEU A 200 -8.33 -12.04 5.14
CA LEU A 200 -8.16 -13.32 4.46
C LEU A 200 -9.36 -13.57 3.55
N PRO A 201 -9.13 -13.96 2.29
CA PRO A 201 -10.24 -14.34 1.41
C PRO A 201 -11.05 -15.50 2.01
N PRO A 202 -12.38 -15.52 1.89
CA PRO A 202 -13.22 -16.60 2.39
C PRO A 202 -12.73 -17.95 1.88
N ALA A 203 -12.65 -18.95 2.77
CA ALA A 203 -12.21 -20.31 2.48
C ALA A 203 -10.80 -20.44 1.88
N SER A 204 -9.97 -19.37 1.87
CA SER A 204 -8.63 -19.41 1.26
C SER A 204 -7.67 -20.43 1.92
N GLY A 205 -7.99 -20.91 3.12
CA GLY A 205 -7.27 -22.03 3.74
C GLY A 205 -7.32 -23.32 2.93
N ALA A 206 -8.45 -23.61 2.28
CA ALA A 206 -8.61 -24.78 1.41
C ALA A 206 -7.88 -24.63 0.07
N TRP A 207 -7.62 -23.41 -0.39
CA TRP A 207 -7.01 -23.17 -1.71
C TRP A 207 -5.60 -23.75 -1.85
N ILE A 208 -4.83 -23.81 -0.75
CA ILE A 208 -3.49 -24.42 -0.76
C ILE A 208 -3.58 -25.91 -1.10
N ALA A 209 -4.46 -26.64 -0.43
CA ALA A 209 -4.68 -28.05 -0.68
C ALA A 209 -5.23 -28.31 -2.09
N GLU A 210 -6.18 -27.50 -2.55
CA GLU A 210 -6.75 -27.58 -3.90
C GLU A 210 -5.67 -27.38 -4.99
N ARG A 211 -4.78 -26.41 -4.82
CA ARG A 211 -3.66 -26.16 -5.75
C ARG A 211 -2.68 -27.32 -5.77
N HIS A 212 -2.34 -27.85 -4.60
CA HIS A 212 -1.43 -28.97 -4.50
C HIS A 212 -2.01 -30.21 -5.17
N GLU A 213 -3.28 -30.49 -4.98
CA GLU A 213 -3.95 -31.62 -5.64
C GLU A 213 -4.01 -31.43 -7.18
N ARG A 214 -4.36 -30.23 -7.67
CA ARG A 214 -4.29 -29.93 -9.11
C ARG A 214 -2.90 -30.18 -9.67
N ALA A 215 -1.86 -29.77 -8.96
CA ALA A 215 -0.48 -29.97 -9.39
C ALA A 215 -0.09 -31.46 -9.44
N ARG A 216 -0.57 -32.28 -8.49
CA ARG A 216 -0.36 -33.75 -8.52
C ARG A 216 -1.06 -34.41 -9.70
N GLN A 217 -2.17 -33.83 -10.14
CA GLN A 217 -2.91 -34.27 -11.34
C GLN A 217 -2.29 -33.77 -12.63
N GLY A 218 -1.13 -33.11 -12.59
CA GLY A 218 -0.40 -32.63 -13.77
C GLY A 218 -0.92 -31.31 -14.35
N ALA A 219 -1.70 -30.54 -13.57
CA ALA A 219 -2.17 -29.24 -14.05
C ALA A 219 -1.01 -28.28 -14.29
N THR A 220 -1.09 -27.53 -15.37
CA THR A 220 -0.13 -26.48 -15.73
C THR A 220 -0.15 -25.36 -14.69
N PRO A 221 0.98 -25.02 -14.04
CA PRO A 221 1.01 -23.98 -13.02
C PRO A 221 0.69 -22.60 -13.59
N ARG A 222 -0.06 -21.81 -12.82
CA ARG A 222 -0.50 -20.46 -13.17
C ARG A 222 0.20 -19.42 -12.32
N LEU A 223 0.82 -18.44 -12.97
CA LEU A 223 1.40 -17.27 -12.33
C LEU A 223 0.38 -16.13 -12.34
N LEU A 224 0.36 -15.33 -11.29
CA LEU A 224 -0.49 -14.14 -11.19
C LEU A 224 0.36 -12.89 -10.95
N PHE A 225 0.20 -11.90 -11.81
CA PHE A 225 0.71 -10.53 -11.63
C PHE A 225 -0.47 -9.59 -11.35
N VAL A 226 -0.37 -8.75 -10.32
CA VAL A 226 -1.38 -7.73 -9.99
C VAL A 226 -0.69 -6.38 -9.80
N GLY A 227 -1.02 -5.39 -10.66
CA GLY A 227 -0.41 -4.08 -10.53
C GLY A 227 -0.96 -3.02 -11.49
N GLY A 228 -1.35 -1.86 -10.96
CA GLY A 228 -1.92 -0.76 -11.77
C GLY A 228 -0.86 0.01 -12.57
N ASP A 229 0.33 0.23 -12.01
CA ASP A 229 1.46 0.88 -12.68
C ASP A 229 2.40 -0.20 -13.23
N PHE A 230 2.06 -0.71 -14.41
CA PHE A 230 2.69 -1.87 -15.00
C PHE A 230 4.21 -1.73 -15.20
N PRO A 231 4.76 -0.60 -15.70
CA PRO A 231 6.20 -0.40 -15.85
C PRO A 231 6.92 -0.39 -14.49
N ARG A 232 6.43 0.40 -13.53
CA ARG A 232 7.05 0.52 -12.20
C ARG A 232 7.00 -0.81 -11.43
N LYS A 233 5.94 -1.58 -11.63
CA LYS A 233 5.75 -2.90 -11.02
C LYS A 233 6.53 -4.03 -11.72
N GLY A 234 7.35 -3.69 -12.73
CA GLY A 234 8.20 -4.66 -13.42
C GLY A 234 7.46 -5.58 -14.39
N GLY A 235 6.27 -5.17 -14.84
CA GLY A 235 5.47 -5.99 -15.73
C GLY A 235 6.14 -6.24 -17.07
N PHE A 236 6.87 -5.25 -17.61
CA PHE A 236 7.63 -5.46 -18.86
C PHE A 236 8.82 -6.41 -18.66
N ASP A 237 9.51 -6.36 -17.50
CA ASP A 237 10.57 -7.32 -17.18
C ASP A 237 10.02 -8.76 -17.14
N LEU A 238 8.82 -8.91 -16.56
CA LEU A 238 8.15 -10.19 -16.50
C LEU A 238 7.78 -10.71 -17.90
N LEU A 239 7.23 -9.86 -18.78
CA LEU A 239 6.89 -10.24 -20.16
C LEU A 239 8.13 -10.61 -20.97
N ASP A 240 9.23 -9.87 -20.82
CA ASP A 240 10.51 -10.17 -21.48
C ASP A 240 11.06 -11.53 -21.03
N VAL A 241 11.08 -11.79 -19.73
CA VAL A 241 11.53 -13.08 -19.17
C VAL A 241 10.60 -14.21 -19.61
N TRP A 242 9.29 -13.98 -19.58
CA TRP A 242 8.29 -14.94 -20.03
C TRP A 242 8.51 -15.39 -21.47
N ALA A 243 8.70 -14.44 -22.38
CA ALA A 243 8.92 -14.71 -23.79
C ALA A 243 10.25 -15.41 -24.06
N ARG A 244 11.36 -14.86 -23.51
CA ARG A 244 12.72 -15.40 -23.76
C ARG A 244 12.91 -16.81 -23.20
N ALA A 245 12.37 -17.10 -22.01
CA ALA A 245 12.45 -18.42 -21.41
C ALA A 245 11.36 -19.38 -21.90
N ARG A 246 10.48 -18.96 -22.83
CA ARG A 246 9.39 -19.74 -23.40
C ARG A 246 8.50 -20.38 -22.32
N PHE A 247 8.20 -19.65 -21.25
CA PHE A 247 7.42 -20.18 -20.14
C PHE A 247 6.00 -20.63 -20.53
N HIS A 248 5.45 -20.08 -21.61
CA HIS A 248 4.16 -20.47 -22.16
C HIS A 248 4.05 -21.96 -22.54
N GLU A 249 5.16 -22.67 -22.72
CA GLU A 249 5.16 -24.10 -23.01
C GLU A 249 4.87 -24.97 -21.77
N ARG A 250 5.02 -24.38 -20.56
CA ARG A 250 4.97 -25.13 -19.30
C ARG A 250 4.32 -24.39 -18.13
N ALA A 251 3.76 -23.20 -18.36
CA ALA A 251 3.05 -22.39 -17.39
C ALA A 251 2.05 -21.45 -18.08
N ALA A 252 1.12 -20.88 -17.35
CA ALA A 252 0.22 -19.80 -17.77
C ALA A 252 0.47 -18.55 -16.92
N LEU A 253 0.28 -17.36 -17.50
CA LEU A 253 0.46 -16.08 -16.81
C LEU A 253 -0.83 -15.25 -16.91
N ASP A 254 -1.43 -14.96 -15.76
CA ASP A 254 -2.53 -14.02 -15.63
C ASP A 254 -1.98 -12.66 -15.18
N ILE A 255 -2.32 -11.61 -15.91
CA ILE A 255 -1.94 -10.22 -15.60
C ILE A 255 -3.21 -9.43 -15.29
N MET A 256 -3.35 -8.98 -14.06
CA MET A 256 -4.42 -8.07 -13.66
C MET A 256 -3.88 -6.63 -13.61
N THR A 257 -4.26 -5.82 -14.59
CA THR A 257 -3.86 -4.41 -14.69
C THR A 257 -4.84 -3.61 -15.53
N ASN A 258 -4.97 -2.32 -15.19
CA ASN A 258 -5.67 -1.34 -16.04
C ASN A 258 -4.69 -0.49 -16.87
N TRP A 259 -3.39 -0.80 -16.84
CA TRP A 259 -2.40 -0.15 -17.68
C TRP A 259 -2.71 -0.42 -19.16
N PRO A 260 -2.59 0.58 -20.05
CA PRO A 260 -2.89 0.41 -21.46
C PRO A 260 -1.79 -0.43 -22.15
N ILE A 261 -1.98 -1.74 -22.17
CA ILE A 261 -1.15 -2.70 -22.93
C ILE A 261 -1.98 -3.14 -24.12
N ASP A 262 -1.39 -3.13 -25.31
CA ASP A 262 -1.99 -3.76 -26.47
C ASP A 262 -1.98 -5.28 -26.31
N ALA A 263 -3.16 -5.89 -26.31
CA ALA A 263 -3.28 -7.33 -26.17
C ALA A 263 -2.64 -8.10 -27.36
N GLY A 264 -2.53 -7.47 -28.54
CA GLY A 264 -1.92 -8.06 -29.71
C GLY A 264 -0.40 -8.23 -29.62
N VAL A 265 0.27 -7.58 -28.65
CA VAL A 265 1.71 -7.69 -28.43
C VAL A 265 2.09 -8.58 -27.24
N LEU A 266 1.10 -9.21 -26.59
CA LEU A 266 1.37 -10.10 -25.47
C LEU A 266 1.98 -11.43 -25.94
N PRO A 267 2.99 -11.96 -25.23
CA PRO A 267 3.53 -13.27 -25.50
C PRO A 267 2.47 -14.38 -25.37
N PRO A 268 2.63 -15.52 -26.05
CA PRO A 268 1.76 -16.68 -25.87
C PRO A 268 1.65 -17.08 -24.40
N GLY A 269 0.49 -17.61 -23.98
CA GLY A 269 0.22 -18.06 -22.61
C GLY A 269 -0.03 -16.96 -21.59
N VAL A 270 -0.12 -15.71 -22.04
CA VAL A 270 -0.47 -14.55 -21.20
C VAL A 270 -1.93 -14.16 -21.36
N THR A 271 -2.68 -14.08 -20.27
CA THR A 271 -4.05 -13.60 -20.24
C THR A 271 -4.11 -12.26 -19.50
N LEU A 272 -4.72 -11.25 -20.12
CA LEU A 272 -4.87 -9.91 -19.55
C LEU A 272 -6.26 -9.73 -18.98
N HIS A 273 -6.33 -9.35 -17.70
CA HIS A 273 -7.57 -9.06 -16.97
C HIS A 273 -7.63 -7.57 -16.64
N ARG A 274 -8.73 -6.91 -17.05
CA ARG A 274 -8.98 -5.47 -16.85
C ARG A 274 -10.31 -5.24 -16.13
N GLY A 275 -10.42 -4.10 -15.47
CA GLY A 275 -11.66 -3.67 -14.84
C GLY A 275 -12.08 -4.51 -13.61
N ILE A 276 -11.20 -5.38 -13.11
CA ILE A 276 -11.50 -6.17 -11.93
C ILE A 276 -11.32 -5.30 -10.69
N THR A 277 -12.39 -5.21 -9.91
CA THR A 277 -12.38 -4.52 -8.60
C THR A 277 -11.89 -5.49 -7.52
N THR A 278 -11.08 -4.99 -6.60
CA THR A 278 -10.58 -5.77 -5.44
C THR A 278 -11.73 -6.30 -4.59
N HIS A 279 -11.54 -7.49 -4.02
CA HIS A 279 -12.49 -8.20 -3.15
C HIS A 279 -13.82 -8.59 -3.80
N THR A 280 -13.94 -8.54 -5.13
CA THR A 280 -15.07 -9.14 -5.86
C THR A 280 -14.84 -10.63 -6.12
N GLU A 281 -15.88 -11.36 -6.51
CA GLU A 281 -15.76 -12.78 -6.87
C GLU A 281 -14.75 -13.00 -8.01
N ALA A 282 -14.74 -12.14 -9.01
CA ALA A 282 -13.76 -12.18 -10.12
C ALA A 282 -12.32 -12.01 -9.61
N TRP A 283 -12.11 -11.14 -8.63
CA TRP A 283 -10.82 -10.97 -7.97
C TRP A 283 -10.41 -12.24 -7.20
N HIS A 284 -11.31 -12.78 -6.37
CA HIS A 284 -11.06 -14.01 -5.62
C HIS A 284 -10.79 -15.21 -6.53
N ALA A 285 -11.48 -15.30 -7.67
CA ALA A 285 -11.29 -16.37 -8.64
C ALA A 285 -9.86 -16.38 -9.21
N LEU A 286 -9.27 -15.20 -9.52
CA LEU A 286 -7.88 -15.11 -9.97
C LEU A 286 -6.90 -15.59 -8.90
N TRP A 287 -7.07 -15.13 -7.66
CA TRP A 287 -6.22 -15.52 -6.54
C TRP A 287 -6.33 -17.03 -6.22
N ARG A 288 -7.52 -17.62 -6.31
CA ARG A 288 -7.75 -19.05 -6.13
C ARG A 288 -7.11 -19.89 -7.25
N ALA A 289 -7.21 -19.43 -8.49
CA ALA A 289 -6.69 -20.13 -9.65
C ALA A 289 -5.16 -20.12 -9.74
N ALA A 290 -4.51 -19.08 -9.20
CA ALA A 290 -3.06 -18.91 -9.25
C ALA A 290 -2.33 -19.93 -8.35
N ASP A 291 -1.11 -20.27 -8.75
CA ASP A 291 -0.19 -21.15 -8.01
C ASP A 291 1.05 -20.39 -7.50
N ILE A 292 1.41 -19.28 -8.14
CA ILE A 292 2.56 -18.43 -7.82
C ILE A 292 2.15 -16.97 -8.01
N PHE A 293 2.44 -16.13 -7.04
CA PHE A 293 2.35 -14.67 -7.23
C PHE A 293 3.69 -14.12 -7.69
N VAL A 294 3.71 -13.25 -8.70
CA VAL A 294 4.95 -12.66 -9.23
C VAL A 294 4.80 -11.16 -9.43
N LEU A 295 5.64 -10.38 -8.75
CA LEU A 295 5.67 -8.92 -8.88
C LEU A 295 7.13 -8.42 -8.79
N PRO A 296 7.87 -8.41 -9.91
CA PRO A 296 9.28 -8.01 -9.91
C PRO A 296 9.41 -6.48 -9.94
N THR A 297 8.84 -5.82 -8.93
CA THR A 297 8.72 -4.36 -8.89
C THR A 297 10.07 -3.65 -8.93
N ARG A 298 10.13 -2.50 -9.62
CA ARG A 298 11.31 -1.63 -9.68
C ARG A 298 11.28 -0.51 -8.65
N ASP A 299 10.11 -0.27 -8.07
CA ASP A 299 9.89 0.70 -6.99
C ASP A 299 8.63 0.33 -6.21
N GLU A 300 8.79 0.12 -4.90
CA GLU A 300 7.73 -0.22 -3.98
C GLU A 300 8.08 0.25 -2.57
N ALA A 301 7.19 0.98 -1.93
CA ALA A 301 7.39 1.36 -0.53
C ALA A 301 7.07 0.20 0.41
N PHE A 302 5.87 -0.39 0.30
CA PHE A 302 5.39 -1.48 1.14
C PHE A 302 4.96 -2.69 0.32
N GLY A 303 3.93 -2.53 -0.53
CA GLY A 303 3.46 -3.61 -1.40
C GLY A 303 2.38 -4.48 -0.76
N ILE A 304 1.23 -3.89 -0.42
CA ILE A 304 0.08 -4.60 0.18
C ILE A 304 -0.32 -5.86 -0.62
N VAL A 305 -0.10 -5.85 -1.92
CA VAL A 305 -0.42 -7.00 -2.80
C VAL A 305 0.39 -8.26 -2.48
N TYR A 306 1.58 -8.13 -1.90
CA TYR A 306 2.32 -9.29 -1.38
C TYR A 306 1.66 -9.87 -0.13
N GLN A 307 1.04 -9.01 0.72
CA GLN A 307 0.24 -9.50 1.84
C GLN A 307 -1.01 -10.22 1.33
N GLU A 308 -1.66 -9.70 0.27
CA GLU A 308 -2.79 -10.36 -0.38
C GLU A 308 -2.38 -11.73 -0.93
N ALA A 309 -1.19 -11.86 -1.52
CA ALA A 309 -0.64 -13.14 -1.98
C ALA A 309 -0.45 -14.14 -0.83
N GLY A 310 0.17 -13.70 0.26
CA GLY A 310 0.31 -14.53 1.46
C GLY A 310 -1.05 -14.92 2.05
N ALA A 311 -1.99 -13.98 2.15
CA ALA A 311 -3.36 -14.25 2.61
C ALA A 311 -4.09 -15.29 1.75
N ALA A 312 -3.82 -15.29 0.44
CA ALA A 312 -4.32 -16.31 -0.50
C ALA A 312 -3.52 -17.62 -0.43
N GLY A 313 -2.44 -17.70 0.36
CA GLY A 313 -1.57 -18.87 0.46
C GLY A 313 -0.72 -19.11 -0.81
N LEU A 314 -0.31 -18.04 -1.49
CA LEU A 314 0.59 -18.10 -2.64
C LEU A 314 2.03 -17.83 -2.23
N PRO A 315 3.00 -18.64 -2.68
CA PRO A 315 4.40 -18.23 -2.65
C PRO A 315 4.58 -17.01 -3.54
N ALA A 316 5.34 -16.02 -3.08
CA ALA A 316 5.54 -14.78 -3.82
C ALA A 316 6.95 -14.67 -4.40
N ILE A 317 7.07 -14.27 -5.66
CA ILE A 317 8.32 -13.76 -6.23
C ILE A 317 8.27 -12.25 -6.15
N GLY A 318 9.12 -11.68 -5.29
CA GLY A 318 9.20 -10.23 -5.07
C GLY A 318 10.60 -9.69 -5.31
N THR A 319 10.81 -8.40 -4.99
CA THR A 319 12.13 -7.78 -5.12
C THR A 319 12.72 -7.43 -3.76
N ARG A 320 14.05 -7.57 -3.65
CA ARG A 320 14.84 -7.25 -2.46
C ARG A 320 15.01 -5.74 -2.37
N MET A 321 13.93 -5.04 -1.98
CA MET A 321 13.94 -3.59 -1.83
C MET A 321 12.97 -3.09 -0.77
N ASN A 322 13.32 -2.00 -0.14
CA ASN A 322 12.48 -1.26 0.82
C ASN A 322 11.83 -2.18 1.87
N ALA A 323 10.50 -2.15 2.02
CA ALA A 323 9.78 -3.00 2.97
C ALA A 323 9.37 -4.37 2.41
N VAL A 324 9.61 -4.68 1.13
CA VAL A 324 9.21 -5.98 0.55
C VAL A 324 9.79 -7.17 1.32
N PRO A 325 11.07 -7.17 1.79
CA PRO A 325 11.62 -8.27 2.60
C PRO A 325 10.94 -8.46 3.97
N GLU A 326 10.18 -7.48 4.44
CA GLU A 326 9.41 -7.59 5.69
C GLU A 326 8.08 -8.35 5.48
N ILE A 327 7.63 -8.48 4.23
CA ILE A 327 6.37 -9.14 3.84
C ILE A 327 6.65 -10.50 3.19
N VAL A 328 7.61 -10.54 2.27
CA VAL A 328 8.06 -11.77 1.61
C VAL A 328 9.40 -12.15 2.23
N ARG A 329 9.39 -13.20 3.04
CA ARG A 329 10.61 -13.75 3.65
C ARG A 329 11.30 -14.64 2.63
N ASP A 330 12.53 -14.26 2.28
CA ASP A 330 13.30 -14.97 1.27
C ASP A 330 13.53 -16.43 1.66
N ASP A 331 13.30 -17.36 0.73
CA ASP A 331 13.37 -18.81 0.90
C ASP A 331 12.40 -19.41 1.95
N GLU A 332 11.61 -18.56 2.67
CA GLU A 332 10.63 -19.04 3.63
C GLU A 332 9.19 -18.95 3.09
N THR A 333 8.77 -17.77 2.63
CA THR A 333 7.41 -17.51 2.14
C THR A 333 7.36 -17.16 0.66
N GLY A 334 8.53 -17.04 0.03
CA GLY A 334 8.71 -16.71 -1.37
C GLY A 334 10.17 -16.57 -1.73
N ILE A 335 10.45 -16.02 -2.90
CA ILE A 335 11.81 -15.79 -3.42
C ILE A 335 11.96 -14.30 -3.73
N LEU A 336 13.02 -13.69 -3.21
CA LEU A 336 13.36 -12.30 -3.49
C LEU A 336 14.48 -12.19 -4.51
N VAL A 337 14.25 -11.41 -5.56
CA VAL A 337 15.21 -11.12 -6.62
C VAL A 337 15.69 -9.67 -6.58
N MET A 338 16.82 -9.35 -7.16
CA MET A 338 17.24 -7.95 -7.29
C MET A 338 16.37 -7.21 -8.31
N PRO A 339 15.98 -5.95 -8.05
CA PRO A 339 15.19 -5.15 -8.99
C PRO A 339 15.82 -5.10 -10.37
N GLY A 340 15.06 -5.47 -11.41
CA GLY A 340 15.53 -5.49 -12.80
C GLY A 340 16.45 -6.66 -13.18
N ASN A 341 16.77 -7.57 -12.26
CA ASN A 341 17.57 -8.75 -12.57
C ASN A 341 16.71 -9.85 -13.20
N GLN A 342 16.60 -9.82 -14.52
CA GLN A 342 15.80 -10.76 -15.31
C GLN A 342 16.30 -12.22 -15.19
N ALA A 343 17.60 -12.43 -14.99
CA ALA A 343 18.14 -13.77 -14.81
C ALA A 343 17.73 -14.40 -13.48
N GLU A 344 17.74 -13.63 -12.39
CA GLU A 344 17.21 -14.09 -11.10
C GLU A 344 15.70 -14.33 -11.17
N LEU A 345 14.95 -13.44 -11.84
CA LEU A 345 13.52 -13.59 -12.03
C LEU A 345 13.19 -14.90 -12.79
N ALA A 346 13.91 -15.18 -13.86
CA ALA A 346 13.73 -16.44 -14.62
C ALA A 346 13.99 -17.67 -13.74
N ARG A 347 15.07 -17.65 -12.94
CA ARG A 347 15.39 -18.76 -12.03
C ARG A 347 14.33 -18.93 -10.94
N ALA A 348 13.86 -17.84 -10.33
CA ALA A 348 12.82 -17.88 -9.30
C ALA A 348 11.51 -18.47 -9.84
N ILE A 349 11.09 -18.03 -11.05
CA ILE A 349 9.92 -18.61 -11.73
C ILE A 349 10.12 -20.12 -11.95
N GLU A 350 11.26 -20.53 -12.48
CA GLU A 350 11.54 -21.94 -12.78
C GLU A 350 11.56 -22.78 -11.50
N THR A 351 12.19 -22.29 -10.43
CA THR A 351 12.26 -22.97 -9.12
C THR A 351 10.85 -23.26 -8.57
N LEU A 352 10.01 -22.25 -8.52
CA LEU A 352 8.63 -22.42 -7.99
C LEU A 352 7.77 -23.22 -8.97
N ARG A 353 7.93 -23.04 -10.29
CA ARG A 353 7.18 -23.80 -11.28
C ARG A 353 7.44 -25.30 -11.16
N ALA A 354 8.71 -25.68 -11.00
CA ALA A 354 9.15 -27.09 -11.02
C ALA A 354 8.77 -27.87 -9.75
N SER A 355 8.48 -27.19 -8.61
CA SER A 355 8.27 -27.87 -7.33
C SER A 355 6.90 -27.54 -6.71
N PRO A 356 5.88 -28.38 -6.89
CA PRO A 356 4.58 -28.26 -6.23
C PRO A 356 4.67 -28.28 -4.69
N ASP A 357 5.56 -29.09 -4.13
CA ASP A 357 5.76 -29.17 -2.68
C ASP A 357 6.33 -27.87 -2.12
N LEU A 358 7.34 -27.27 -2.79
CA LEU A 358 7.89 -25.99 -2.40
C LEU A 358 6.83 -24.89 -2.43
N ARG A 359 5.98 -24.87 -3.48
CA ARG A 359 4.86 -23.92 -3.56
C ARG A 359 3.91 -24.06 -2.38
N ARG A 360 3.51 -25.31 -2.05
CA ARG A 360 2.64 -25.59 -0.91
C ARG A 360 3.27 -25.10 0.39
N ASP A 361 4.51 -25.47 0.63
CA ASP A 361 5.20 -25.19 1.90
C ASP A 361 5.44 -23.69 2.10
N MET A 362 5.90 -22.99 1.07
CA MET A 362 6.06 -21.52 1.12
C MET A 362 4.70 -20.81 1.23
N GLY A 363 3.67 -21.26 0.50
CA GLY A 363 2.33 -20.70 0.57
C GLY A 363 1.71 -20.88 1.95
N THR A 364 1.89 -22.03 2.58
CA THR A 364 1.43 -22.29 3.96
C THR A 364 2.11 -21.38 4.97
N ARG A 365 3.45 -21.28 4.92
CA ARG A 365 4.21 -20.38 5.80
C ARG A 365 3.83 -18.92 5.56
N GLY A 366 3.66 -18.52 4.29
CA GLY A 366 3.23 -17.17 3.92
C GLY A 366 1.87 -16.82 4.51
N ARG A 367 0.90 -17.73 4.39
CA ARG A 367 -0.42 -17.54 4.98
C ARG A 367 -0.36 -17.40 6.49
N THR A 368 0.31 -18.31 7.20
CA THR A 368 0.47 -18.25 8.65
C THR A 368 1.13 -16.94 9.09
N PHE A 369 2.13 -16.49 8.34
CA PHE A 369 2.80 -15.22 8.62
C PHE A 369 1.86 -14.02 8.46
N ILE A 370 1.04 -13.96 7.41
CA ILE A 370 0.09 -12.86 7.19
C ILE A 370 -1.06 -12.90 8.21
N GLU A 371 -1.57 -14.09 8.56
CA GLU A 371 -2.55 -14.24 9.64
C GLU A 371 -2.05 -13.64 10.97
N ALA A 372 -0.77 -13.82 11.27
CA ALA A 372 -0.18 -13.30 12.51
C ALA A 372 0.19 -11.82 12.44
N SER A 373 0.66 -11.31 11.27
CA SER A 373 1.26 -9.97 11.15
C SER A 373 0.28 -8.90 10.63
N ALA A 374 -0.75 -9.27 9.87
CA ALA A 374 -1.69 -8.37 9.23
C ALA A 374 -3.16 -8.63 9.61
N ASP A 375 -3.40 -9.21 10.80
CA ASP A 375 -4.73 -9.50 11.32
C ASP A 375 -5.58 -8.22 11.46
N PRO A 376 -6.75 -8.14 10.80
CA PRO A 376 -7.64 -6.99 10.87
C PRO A 376 -8.14 -6.66 12.28
N GLU A 377 -8.44 -7.67 13.09
CA GLU A 377 -8.95 -7.46 14.46
C GLU A 377 -7.85 -6.97 15.40
N ARG A 378 -6.63 -7.46 15.23
CA ARG A 378 -5.46 -6.93 15.94
C ARG A 378 -5.22 -5.48 15.55
N TYR A 379 -5.21 -5.16 14.26
CA TYR A 379 -5.03 -3.79 13.78
C TYR A 379 -6.08 -2.84 14.36
N ARG A 380 -7.35 -3.27 14.40
CA ARG A 380 -8.46 -2.50 14.99
C ARG A 380 -8.20 -2.16 16.45
N ARG A 381 -7.82 -3.15 17.28
CA ARG A 381 -7.51 -2.94 18.71
C ARG A 381 -6.29 -2.04 18.89
N ASP A 382 -5.23 -2.27 18.13
CA ASP A 382 -3.98 -1.51 18.22
C ASP A 382 -4.20 -0.04 17.81
N LEU A 383 -5.01 0.20 16.77
CA LEU A 383 -5.39 1.55 16.37
C LEU A 383 -6.24 2.25 17.43
N ALA A 384 -7.21 1.57 18.04
CA ALA A 384 -7.99 2.12 19.14
C ALA A 384 -7.10 2.45 20.35
N ALA A 385 -6.16 1.57 20.70
CA ALA A 385 -5.18 1.83 21.77
C ALA A 385 -4.28 3.02 21.44
N ALA A 386 -3.79 3.13 20.21
CA ALA A 386 -2.99 4.28 19.74
C ALA A 386 -3.77 5.61 19.86
N ILE A 387 -5.06 5.62 19.46
CA ILE A 387 -5.92 6.80 19.57
C ILE A 387 -6.12 7.19 21.05
N ARG A 388 -6.41 6.24 21.94
CA ARG A 388 -6.55 6.53 23.40
C ARG A 388 -5.25 7.09 23.98
N ARG A 389 -4.12 6.47 23.68
CA ARG A 389 -2.80 6.95 24.13
C ARG A 389 -2.54 8.39 23.71
N VAL A 390 -2.85 8.74 22.48
CA VAL A 390 -2.67 10.10 21.94
C VAL A 390 -3.65 11.10 22.55
N ALA A 391 -4.86 10.65 22.88
CA ALA A 391 -5.85 11.46 23.60
C ALA A 391 -5.51 11.69 25.07
N GLY A 392 -4.49 11.04 25.64
CA GLY A 392 -4.15 11.10 27.07
C GLY A 392 -5.09 10.27 27.95
N ARG A 393 -5.66 9.20 27.44
CA ARG A 393 -6.61 8.29 28.11
C ARG A 393 -6.16 6.82 28.06
#